data_297c92ac789352243cf99b19b60e1ccf
#
_entry.id   297c92ac789352243cf99b19b60e1ccf
#
_cell.length_a   1.000
_cell.length_b   1.000
_cell.length_c   1.000
_cell.angle_alpha   90.00
_cell.angle_beta   90.00
_cell.angle_gamma   90.00
#
_symmetry.space_group_name_H-M   'P 1'
#
loop_
_entity.id
_entity.type
_entity.pdbx_description
1 polymer ?
#
loop_
_entity_poly.entity_id
_entity_poly.type
_entity_poly.pdbx_seq_one_letter_code
_entity_poly.pdbx_strand_id
1 'polypeptide(L)'
;MDAWPIGVFASVDAGLGVAWDVISELKLPTIQLHAPHEQKRNQQAAETFRSQLDKMDVQCTAVFGGFEGESYADIPTVVKTVGLVPEATRAGRLGEMLEIANFTKWLGCDTVALHLGFIPHDSAVDGYADIVKVTQQLCDHCGEQDQYLHLETGQETAEGLLEFIEQVGRKNLKINFDPANMILYGTGEPIEALKKVGHHVRSVHCKDGTWSDQPGETWGAEVPLGKGDVGMETYLTTLKEIGYQGPLTIEREIPQDPERQRAEIGQAIDLLTELRSRILS
;
A
#
# COMPACT_ATOMS: atom_id res chain seq x y z
N MET A 1 -7.29 17.43 12.66
CA MET A 1 -7.53 15.97 12.45
C MET A 1 -7.04 15.23 13.68
N ASP A 2 -7.78 14.20 14.08
CA ASP A 2 -7.31 13.32 15.16
C ASP A 2 -5.97 12.69 14.76
N ALA A 3 -5.11 12.42 15.74
CA ALA A 3 -3.91 11.66 15.49
C ALA A 3 -4.31 10.26 14.99
N TRP A 4 -3.69 9.80 13.89
CA TRP A 4 -3.97 8.54 13.22
C TRP A 4 -5.45 8.35 12.81
N PRO A 5 -5.99 9.16 11.90
CA PRO A 5 -7.33 8.93 11.39
C PRO A 5 -7.43 7.52 10.79
N ILE A 6 -8.56 6.85 11.00
CA ILE A 6 -8.77 5.50 10.47
C ILE A 6 -9.38 5.62 9.08
N GLY A 7 -8.81 4.93 8.12
CA GLY A 7 -9.27 4.87 6.74
C GLY A 7 -9.32 3.46 6.19
N VAL A 8 -9.64 3.35 4.92
CA VAL A 8 -9.69 2.06 4.21
C VAL A 8 -9.05 2.16 2.83
N PHE A 9 -8.71 0.99 2.29
CA PHE A 9 -8.37 0.84 0.89
C PHE A 9 -9.64 0.72 0.05
N ALA A 10 -9.72 1.45 -1.07
CA ALA A 10 -10.84 1.46 -2.00
C ALA A 10 -10.36 1.55 -3.45
N SER A 11 -11.26 1.46 -4.41
CA SER A 11 -10.95 1.67 -5.84
C SER A 11 -11.93 2.61 -6.50
N VAL A 12 -11.50 3.27 -7.59
CA VAL A 12 -12.41 4.10 -8.39
C VAL A 12 -13.41 3.23 -9.14
N ASP A 13 -12.93 2.18 -9.81
CA ASP A 13 -13.72 1.33 -10.71
C ASP A 13 -13.21 -0.11 -10.86
N ALA A 14 -12.13 -0.48 -10.15
CA ALA A 14 -11.56 -1.83 -10.23
C ALA A 14 -12.35 -2.88 -9.43
N GLY A 15 -13.31 -2.47 -8.59
CA GLY A 15 -14.05 -3.39 -7.73
C GLY A 15 -13.17 -4.01 -6.62
N LEU A 16 -12.09 -3.32 -6.25
CA LEU A 16 -11.18 -3.72 -5.17
C LEU A 16 -11.44 -2.88 -3.93
N GLY A 17 -11.09 -3.42 -2.77
CA GLY A 17 -11.24 -2.74 -1.49
C GLY A 17 -12.68 -2.51 -1.07
N VAL A 18 -12.91 -1.51 -0.22
CA VAL A 18 -14.21 -1.25 0.41
C VAL A 18 -15.13 -0.46 -0.52
N ALA A 19 -16.40 -0.88 -0.60
CA ALA A 19 -17.40 -0.24 -1.43
C ALA A 19 -17.77 1.17 -0.93
N TRP A 20 -18.10 2.08 -1.85
CA TRP A 20 -18.35 3.50 -1.56
C TRP A 20 -19.53 3.76 -0.62
N ASP A 21 -20.58 2.93 -0.69
CA ASP A 21 -21.72 3.00 0.23
C ASP A 21 -21.30 2.64 1.66
N VAL A 22 -20.45 1.62 1.82
CA VAL A 22 -19.90 1.23 3.12
C VAL A 22 -18.98 2.32 3.69
N ILE A 23 -18.11 2.93 2.87
CA ILE A 23 -17.26 4.07 3.28
C ILE A 23 -18.12 5.22 3.82
N SER A 24 -19.19 5.56 3.08
CA SER A 24 -20.12 6.63 3.47
C SER A 24 -20.88 6.31 4.75
N GLU A 25 -21.40 5.09 4.89
CA GLU A 25 -22.14 4.64 6.08
C GLU A 25 -21.26 4.63 7.33
N LEU A 26 -20.02 4.16 7.22
CA LEU A 26 -19.06 4.10 8.32
C LEU A 26 -18.38 5.47 8.59
N LYS A 27 -18.65 6.49 7.76
CA LYS A 27 -18.09 7.86 7.87
C LYS A 27 -16.57 7.88 7.98
N LEU A 28 -15.92 7.12 7.12
CA LEU A 28 -14.46 7.02 7.11
C LEU A 28 -13.84 8.30 6.57
N PRO A 29 -12.91 8.95 7.31
CA PRO A 29 -12.35 10.25 6.92
C PRO A 29 -11.25 10.16 5.87
N THR A 30 -10.63 9.01 5.68
CA THR A 30 -9.49 8.85 4.75
C THR A 30 -9.58 7.56 3.95
N ILE A 31 -9.02 7.60 2.76
CA ILE A 31 -8.85 6.43 1.89
C ILE A 31 -7.46 6.38 1.28
N GLN A 32 -6.98 5.17 1.01
CA GLN A 32 -6.01 4.90 -0.03
C GLN A 32 -6.76 4.31 -1.23
N LEU A 33 -6.37 4.66 -2.44
CA LEU A 33 -7.16 4.45 -3.62
C LEU A 33 -6.41 3.66 -4.67
N HIS A 34 -6.94 2.51 -5.09
CA HIS A 34 -6.46 1.89 -6.33
C HIS A 34 -6.78 2.80 -7.52
N ALA A 35 -5.78 3.05 -8.36
CA ALA A 35 -5.91 3.92 -9.52
C ALA A 35 -7.03 3.44 -10.47
N PRO A 36 -7.71 4.34 -11.17
CA PRO A 36 -8.73 3.96 -12.14
C PRO A 36 -8.13 3.31 -13.39
N HIS A 37 -8.95 2.65 -14.16
CA HIS A 37 -8.59 2.20 -15.50
C HIS A 37 -8.13 3.35 -16.41
N GLU A 38 -7.28 3.06 -17.40
CA GLU A 38 -6.64 4.03 -18.30
C GLU A 38 -7.60 5.13 -18.81
N GLN A 39 -8.82 4.76 -19.25
CA GLN A 39 -9.80 5.69 -19.81
C GLN A 39 -10.22 6.80 -18.83
N LYS A 40 -10.04 6.59 -17.53
CA LYS A 40 -10.35 7.56 -16.48
C LYS A 40 -9.11 8.24 -15.87
N ARG A 41 -7.92 7.95 -16.35
CA ARG A 41 -6.67 8.60 -15.90
C ARG A 41 -6.47 9.96 -16.59
N ASN A 42 -7.46 10.84 -16.49
CA ASN A 42 -7.39 12.19 -17.07
C ASN A 42 -7.84 13.24 -16.05
N GLN A 43 -7.49 14.50 -16.33
CA GLN A 43 -7.70 15.60 -15.40
C GLN A 43 -9.19 15.80 -15.06
N GLN A 44 -10.09 15.75 -16.05
CA GLN A 44 -11.52 15.93 -15.81
C GLN A 44 -12.10 14.86 -14.89
N ALA A 45 -11.70 13.59 -15.08
CA ALA A 45 -12.14 12.49 -14.23
C ALA A 45 -11.60 12.65 -12.81
N ALA A 46 -10.32 13.03 -12.66
CA ALA A 46 -9.70 13.27 -11.36
C ALA A 46 -10.39 14.41 -10.59
N GLU A 47 -10.65 15.55 -11.24
CA GLU A 47 -11.35 16.69 -10.63
C GLU A 47 -12.81 16.36 -10.26
N THR A 48 -13.49 15.59 -11.10
CA THR A 48 -14.84 15.09 -10.81
C THR A 48 -14.83 14.19 -9.57
N PHE A 49 -13.90 13.26 -9.50
CA PHE A 49 -13.77 12.34 -8.37
C PHE A 49 -13.34 13.06 -7.09
N ARG A 50 -12.41 14.02 -7.18
CA ARG A 50 -12.05 14.90 -6.07
C ARG A 50 -13.29 15.61 -5.50
N SER A 51 -14.13 16.17 -6.37
CA SER A 51 -15.36 16.84 -5.94
C SER A 51 -16.37 15.89 -5.26
N GLN A 52 -16.32 14.59 -5.58
CA GLN A 52 -17.11 13.58 -4.87
C GLN A 52 -16.54 13.31 -3.47
N LEU A 53 -15.22 13.16 -3.35
CA LEU A 53 -14.54 12.99 -2.07
C LEU A 53 -14.77 14.18 -1.14
N ASP A 54 -14.67 15.42 -1.68
CA ASP A 54 -14.93 16.67 -0.93
C ASP A 54 -16.36 16.69 -0.35
N LYS A 55 -17.35 16.24 -1.13
CA LYS A 55 -18.75 16.16 -0.66
C LYS A 55 -18.97 15.12 0.41
N MET A 56 -18.15 14.07 0.44
CA MET A 56 -18.19 13.01 1.45
C MET A 56 -17.33 13.34 2.69
N ASP A 57 -16.58 14.44 2.65
CA ASP A 57 -15.55 14.80 3.65
C ASP A 57 -14.50 13.69 3.81
N VAL A 58 -14.07 13.13 2.68
CA VAL A 58 -13.08 12.02 2.62
C VAL A 58 -11.80 12.51 1.94
N GLN A 59 -10.66 12.31 2.59
CA GLN A 59 -9.34 12.63 2.04
C GLN A 59 -8.70 11.39 1.40
N CYS A 60 -8.25 11.50 0.14
CA CYS A 60 -7.36 10.52 -0.47
C CYS A 60 -5.92 10.77 -0.01
N THR A 61 -5.28 9.74 0.57
CA THR A 61 -3.96 9.84 1.18
C THR A 61 -2.86 9.11 0.39
N ALA A 62 -3.22 8.23 -0.54
CA ALA A 62 -2.32 7.63 -1.52
C ALA A 62 -3.14 7.07 -2.69
N VAL A 63 -2.53 7.04 -3.88
CA VAL A 63 -3.08 6.35 -5.06
C VAL A 63 -2.14 5.23 -5.46
N PHE A 64 -2.64 4.01 -5.44
CA PHE A 64 -1.91 2.80 -5.76
C PHE A 64 -2.03 2.44 -7.24
N GLY A 65 -0.89 2.20 -7.87
CA GLY A 65 -0.83 1.59 -9.19
C GLY A 65 -0.99 0.08 -9.11
N GLY A 66 -1.69 -0.47 -10.09
CA GLY A 66 -1.79 -1.89 -10.37
C GLY A 66 -1.94 -2.08 -11.88
N PHE A 67 -1.55 -3.22 -12.40
CA PHE A 67 -1.41 -3.41 -13.83
C PHE A 67 -2.21 -4.60 -14.34
N GLU A 68 -2.69 -4.49 -15.57
CA GLU A 68 -3.28 -5.64 -16.25
C GLU A 68 -2.25 -6.78 -16.38
N GLY A 69 -2.71 -8.01 -16.16
CA GLY A 69 -1.88 -9.21 -16.24
C GLY A 69 -1.07 -9.53 -14.98
N GLU A 70 -1.20 -8.75 -13.90
CA GLU A 70 -0.72 -9.17 -12.58
C GLU A 70 -1.54 -10.32 -12.03
N SER A 71 -0.87 -11.24 -11.36
CA SER A 71 -1.54 -12.38 -10.75
C SER A 71 -0.89 -12.73 -9.42
N TYR A 72 -1.73 -12.89 -8.42
CA TYR A 72 -1.37 -13.25 -7.05
C TYR A 72 -1.77 -14.70 -6.71
N ALA A 73 -1.84 -15.57 -7.73
CA ALA A 73 -2.26 -16.96 -7.57
C ALA A 73 -1.31 -17.77 -6.67
N ASP A 74 -0.01 -17.57 -6.82
CA ASP A 74 1.05 -18.16 -6.00
C ASP A 74 2.31 -17.27 -6.05
N ILE A 75 3.24 -17.46 -5.10
CA ILE A 75 4.47 -16.67 -5.01
C ILE A 75 5.30 -16.72 -6.30
N PRO A 76 5.53 -17.88 -6.95
CA PRO A 76 6.23 -17.93 -8.24
C PRO A 76 5.55 -17.16 -9.37
N THR A 77 4.23 -17.02 -9.35
CA THR A 77 3.47 -16.23 -10.32
C THR A 77 3.62 -14.73 -10.04
N VAL A 78 3.57 -14.32 -8.76
CA VAL A 78 3.84 -12.93 -8.36
C VAL A 78 5.22 -12.49 -8.83
N VAL A 79 6.26 -13.28 -8.58
CA VAL A 79 7.64 -13.00 -9.04
C VAL A 79 7.71 -12.68 -10.53
N LYS A 80 6.89 -13.35 -11.35
CA LYS A 80 6.91 -13.22 -12.82
C LYS A 80 6.02 -12.11 -13.35
N THR A 81 5.00 -11.70 -12.59
CA THR A 81 3.91 -10.90 -13.15
C THR A 81 3.67 -9.56 -12.46
N VAL A 82 4.13 -9.37 -11.23
CA VAL A 82 3.75 -8.19 -10.43
C VAL A 82 4.80 -7.06 -10.53
N GLY A 83 4.31 -5.84 -10.62
CA GLY A 83 5.10 -4.61 -10.50
C GLY A 83 5.97 -4.28 -11.72
N LEU A 84 7.07 -3.59 -11.45
CA LEU A 84 8.04 -3.11 -12.45
C LEU A 84 9.27 -4.03 -12.56
N VAL A 85 9.36 -5.08 -11.75
CA VAL A 85 10.49 -6.04 -11.79
C VAL A 85 10.49 -6.86 -13.07
N PRO A 86 9.36 -7.37 -13.60
CA PRO A 86 9.36 -8.14 -14.84
C PRO A 86 9.80 -7.28 -16.04
N GLU A 87 10.90 -7.69 -16.70
CA GLU A 87 11.52 -6.92 -17.80
C GLU A 87 10.56 -6.68 -18.98
N ALA A 88 9.82 -7.72 -19.37
CA ALA A 88 8.94 -7.69 -20.55
C ALA A 88 7.83 -6.63 -20.47
N THR A 89 7.36 -6.29 -19.28
CA THR A 89 6.25 -5.35 -19.04
C THR A 89 6.71 -4.01 -18.45
N ARG A 90 7.94 -3.94 -17.97
CA ARG A 90 8.49 -2.80 -17.21
C ARG A 90 8.30 -1.45 -17.89
N ALA A 91 8.64 -1.35 -19.16
CA ALA A 91 8.56 -0.07 -19.88
C ALA A 91 7.11 0.41 -20.05
N GLY A 92 6.18 -0.48 -20.38
CA GLY A 92 4.76 -0.15 -20.46
C GLY A 92 4.19 0.29 -19.13
N ARG A 93 4.46 -0.48 -18.08
CA ARG A 93 4.01 -0.21 -16.71
C ARG A 93 4.61 1.07 -16.11
N LEU A 94 5.86 1.40 -16.47
CA LEU A 94 6.40 2.72 -16.13
C LEU A 94 5.54 3.83 -16.75
N GLY A 95 5.18 3.71 -18.04
CA GLY A 95 4.28 4.67 -18.70
C GLY A 95 2.95 4.83 -17.94
N GLU A 96 2.32 3.71 -17.56
CA GLU A 96 1.10 3.72 -16.77
C GLU A 96 1.28 4.39 -15.40
N MET A 97 2.39 4.14 -14.70
CA MET A 97 2.68 4.78 -13.41
C MET A 97 2.86 6.30 -13.55
N LEU A 98 3.45 6.79 -14.65
CA LEU A 98 3.55 8.23 -14.91
C LEU A 98 2.16 8.86 -15.11
N GLU A 99 1.25 8.17 -15.80
CA GLU A 99 -0.16 8.60 -15.95
C GLU A 99 -0.89 8.60 -14.59
N ILE A 100 -0.67 7.56 -13.77
CA ILE A 100 -1.23 7.47 -12.42
C ILE A 100 -0.70 8.61 -11.54
N ALA A 101 0.58 8.96 -11.64
CA ALA A 101 1.15 10.10 -10.92
C ALA A 101 0.48 11.42 -11.33
N ASN A 102 0.25 11.63 -12.63
CA ASN A 102 -0.49 12.78 -13.13
C ASN A 102 -1.94 12.82 -12.62
N PHE A 103 -2.65 11.68 -12.68
CA PHE A 103 -4.00 11.55 -12.11
C PHE A 103 -4.03 11.89 -10.61
N THR A 104 -3.07 11.36 -9.86
CA THR A 104 -2.90 11.60 -8.42
C THR A 104 -2.72 13.09 -8.12
N LYS A 105 -1.92 13.80 -8.92
CA LYS A 105 -1.74 15.25 -8.81
C LYS A 105 -3.04 16.00 -9.04
N TRP A 106 -3.80 15.68 -10.09
CA TRP A 106 -5.09 16.32 -10.39
C TRP A 106 -6.15 16.01 -9.33
N LEU A 107 -6.08 14.83 -8.74
CA LEU A 107 -6.93 14.45 -7.61
C LEU A 107 -6.64 15.29 -6.36
N GLY A 108 -5.45 15.89 -6.27
CA GLY A 108 -5.00 16.68 -5.12
C GLY A 108 -4.34 15.82 -4.04
N CYS A 109 -3.86 14.64 -4.38
CA CYS A 109 -3.07 13.76 -3.54
C CYS A 109 -1.58 13.90 -3.87
N ASP A 110 -0.72 13.83 -2.86
CA ASP A 110 0.73 13.96 -3.01
C ASP A 110 1.48 12.62 -2.96
N THR A 111 0.77 11.51 -2.93
CA THR A 111 1.37 10.19 -2.74
C THR A 111 0.91 9.20 -3.80
N VAL A 112 1.88 8.67 -4.52
CA VAL A 112 1.73 7.54 -5.46
C VAL A 112 2.32 6.31 -4.79
N ALA A 113 1.68 5.15 -4.92
CA ALA A 113 2.18 3.92 -4.33
C ALA A 113 2.04 2.73 -5.28
N LEU A 114 2.82 1.68 -5.06
CA LEU A 114 2.70 0.42 -5.80
C LEU A 114 3.41 -0.73 -5.07
N HIS A 115 3.01 -1.95 -5.41
CA HIS A 115 3.89 -3.11 -5.30
C HIS A 115 4.93 -3.06 -6.42
N LEU A 116 6.21 -2.92 -6.08
CA LEU A 116 7.27 -2.86 -7.10
C LEU A 116 7.51 -4.21 -7.78
N GLY A 117 7.18 -5.31 -7.10
CA GLY A 117 7.49 -6.69 -7.45
C GLY A 117 8.67 -7.23 -6.63
N PHE A 118 9.04 -8.48 -6.81
CA PHE A 118 10.16 -9.10 -6.10
C PHE A 118 11.51 -8.53 -6.56
N ILE A 119 12.04 -7.60 -5.80
CA ILE A 119 13.39 -7.04 -6.01
C ILE A 119 14.41 -8.15 -5.72
N PRO A 120 15.36 -8.45 -6.63
CA PRO A 120 16.40 -9.42 -6.34
C PRO A 120 17.19 -9.05 -5.08
N HIS A 121 17.47 -10.04 -4.22
CA HIS A 121 18.25 -9.81 -3.00
C HIS A 121 19.74 -9.53 -3.25
N ASP A 122 20.27 -9.97 -4.40
CA ASP A 122 21.65 -9.73 -4.81
C ASP A 122 21.66 -8.61 -5.85
N SER A 123 22.25 -7.48 -5.49
CA SER A 123 22.38 -6.32 -6.37
C SER A 123 23.30 -6.56 -7.59
N ALA A 124 24.06 -7.67 -7.61
CA ALA A 124 24.89 -8.08 -8.73
C ALA A 124 24.11 -8.87 -9.81
N VAL A 125 22.86 -9.23 -9.55
CA VAL A 125 22.03 -9.97 -10.53
C VAL A 125 21.70 -9.09 -11.73
N ASP A 126 21.74 -9.69 -12.92
CA ASP A 126 21.35 -9.03 -14.16
C ASP A 126 19.94 -8.43 -14.04
N GLY A 127 19.79 -7.18 -14.47
CA GLY A 127 18.51 -6.45 -14.43
C GLY A 127 18.25 -5.67 -13.13
N TYR A 128 18.99 -5.90 -12.04
CA TYR A 128 18.81 -5.13 -10.80
C TYR A 128 19.01 -3.62 -11.02
N ALA A 129 20.08 -3.24 -11.71
CA ALA A 129 20.36 -1.83 -12.05
C ALA A 129 19.24 -1.19 -12.88
N ASP A 130 18.53 -1.96 -13.72
CA ASP A 130 17.40 -1.46 -14.48
C ASP A 130 16.16 -1.22 -13.60
N ILE A 131 15.97 -2.04 -12.55
CA ILE A 131 14.91 -1.82 -11.55
C ILE A 131 15.19 -0.54 -10.75
N VAL A 132 16.45 -0.33 -10.34
CA VAL A 132 16.86 0.92 -9.68
C VAL A 132 16.58 2.11 -10.61
N LYS A 133 16.98 2.03 -11.88
CA LYS A 133 16.80 3.11 -12.85
C LYS A 133 15.34 3.44 -13.13
N VAL A 134 14.47 2.44 -13.32
CA VAL A 134 13.03 2.69 -13.54
C VAL A 134 12.38 3.32 -12.31
N THR A 135 12.79 2.91 -11.11
CA THR A 135 12.31 3.51 -9.86
C THR A 135 12.80 4.96 -9.72
N GLN A 136 14.06 5.25 -10.11
CA GLN A 136 14.57 6.63 -10.16
C GLN A 136 13.75 7.50 -11.12
N GLN A 137 13.44 7.01 -12.31
CA GLN A 137 12.62 7.75 -13.28
C GLN A 137 11.23 8.09 -12.73
N LEU A 138 10.59 7.12 -12.07
CA LEU A 138 9.29 7.36 -11.45
C LEU A 138 9.39 8.34 -10.27
N CYS A 139 10.40 8.22 -9.42
CA CYS A 139 10.65 9.17 -8.33
C CYS A 139 10.91 10.58 -8.85
N ASP A 140 11.70 10.72 -9.92
CA ASP A 140 12.03 12.03 -10.50
C ASP A 140 10.76 12.69 -11.05
N HIS A 141 9.91 11.94 -11.79
CA HIS A 141 8.61 12.44 -12.25
C HIS A 141 7.67 12.84 -11.11
N CYS A 142 7.56 12.01 -10.07
CA CYS A 142 6.80 12.36 -8.88
C CYS A 142 7.36 13.62 -8.20
N GLY A 143 8.70 13.74 -8.11
CA GLY A 143 9.38 14.87 -7.50
C GLY A 143 9.12 16.19 -8.23
N GLU A 144 9.02 16.19 -9.56
CA GLU A 144 8.64 17.36 -10.38
C GLU A 144 7.22 17.86 -10.06
N GLN A 145 6.40 17.03 -9.44
CA GLN A 145 5.02 17.33 -9.06
C GLN A 145 4.82 17.50 -7.55
N ASP A 146 5.91 17.58 -6.77
CA ASP A 146 5.90 17.60 -5.30
C ASP A 146 5.22 16.36 -4.69
N GLN A 147 5.40 15.19 -5.32
CA GLN A 147 4.83 13.92 -4.88
C GLN A 147 5.88 12.99 -4.31
N TYR A 148 5.42 12.10 -3.42
CA TYR A 148 6.16 10.96 -2.91
C TYR A 148 5.80 9.69 -3.68
N LEU A 149 6.77 8.78 -3.81
CA LEU A 149 6.55 7.42 -4.24
C LEU A 149 6.67 6.49 -3.04
N HIS A 150 5.63 5.71 -2.75
CA HIS A 150 5.67 4.72 -1.68
C HIS A 150 5.73 3.30 -2.25
N LEU A 151 6.72 2.53 -1.81
CA LEU A 151 6.78 1.10 -2.07
C LEU A 151 6.00 0.36 -0.98
N GLU A 152 5.11 -0.52 -1.37
CA GLU A 152 4.41 -1.37 -0.43
C GLU A 152 5.27 -2.56 -0.04
N THR A 153 5.34 -2.85 1.27
CA THR A 153 6.10 -3.98 1.80
C THR A 153 5.37 -5.30 1.62
N GLY A 154 6.15 -6.38 1.61
CA GLY A 154 5.66 -7.75 1.60
C GLY A 154 6.60 -8.72 0.90
N GLN A 155 7.16 -8.32 -0.21
CA GLN A 155 7.95 -9.18 -1.10
C GLN A 155 9.44 -9.17 -0.76
N GLU A 156 9.92 -8.15 -0.07
CA GLU A 156 11.32 -7.96 0.31
C GLU A 156 11.52 -8.11 1.82
N THR A 157 12.73 -8.52 2.19
CA THR A 157 13.18 -8.36 3.57
C THR A 157 13.43 -6.87 3.87
N ALA A 158 13.39 -6.50 5.16
CA ALA A 158 13.67 -5.12 5.56
C ALA A 158 15.07 -4.66 5.11
N GLU A 159 16.06 -5.52 5.20
CA GLU A 159 17.43 -5.25 4.76
C GLU A 159 17.53 -5.02 3.25
N GLY A 160 16.93 -5.91 2.45
CA GLY A 160 16.92 -5.78 1.00
C GLY A 160 16.22 -4.51 0.53
N LEU A 161 15.10 -4.15 1.18
CA LEU A 161 14.37 -2.92 0.89
C LEU A 161 15.18 -1.66 1.23
N LEU A 162 15.88 -1.65 2.37
CA LEU A 162 16.76 -0.54 2.74
C LEU A 162 17.92 -0.37 1.77
N GLU A 163 18.59 -1.46 1.38
CA GLU A 163 19.65 -1.43 0.37
C GLU A 163 19.13 -0.88 -0.96
N PHE A 164 17.96 -1.33 -1.40
CA PHE A 164 17.35 -0.84 -2.62
C PHE A 164 17.05 0.67 -2.56
N ILE A 165 16.44 1.14 -1.46
CA ILE A 165 16.14 2.57 -1.26
C ILE A 165 17.41 3.41 -1.29
N GLU A 166 18.50 2.94 -0.66
CA GLU A 166 19.79 3.61 -0.68
C GLU A 166 20.36 3.71 -2.10
N GLN A 167 20.26 2.63 -2.88
CA GLN A 167 20.73 2.61 -4.27
C GLN A 167 19.89 3.48 -5.21
N VAL A 168 18.58 3.54 -5.01
CA VAL A 168 17.71 4.49 -5.73
C VAL A 168 18.09 5.93 -5.41
N GLY A 169 18.41 6.23 -4.16
CA GLY A 169 18.97 7.52 -3.74
C GLY A 169 18.04 8.71 -3.98
N ARG A 170 16.72 8.55 -3.89
CA ARG A 170 15.73 9.61 -4.04
C ARG A 170 15.01 9.89 -2.72
N LYS A 171 14.99 11.16 -2.28
CA LYS A 171 14.43 11.56 -0.98
C LYS A 171 12.91 11.37 -0.88
N ASN A 172 12.21 11.41 -2.01
CA ASN A 172 10.77 11.21 -2.10
C ASN A 172 10.37 9.74 -2.24
N LEU A 173 11.32 8.79 -2.26
CA LEU A 173 11.04 7.37 -2.14
C LEU A 173 10.78 7.03 -0.67
N LYS A 174 9.63 6.45 -0.38
CA LYS A 174 9.12 6.13 0.95
C LYS A 174 8.51 4.73 0.96
N ILE A 175 7.96 4.35 2.10
CA ILE A 175 7.35 3.04 2.31
C ILE A 175 5.87 3.21 2.72
N ASN A 176 5.01 2.43 2.08
CA ASN A 176 3.72 2.02 2.61
C ASN A 176 3.93 0.67 3.31
N PHE A 177 3.87 0.67 4.64
CA PHE A 177 4.19 -0.54 5.39
C PHE A 177 2.94 -1.40 5.61
N ASP A 178 2.94 -2.58 5.01
CA ASP A 178 1.95 -3.63 5.27
C ASP A 178 2.59 -4.77 6.07
N PRO A 179 2.20 -4.96 7.34
CA PRO A 179 2.76 -6.00 8.18
C PRO A 179 2.31 -7.41 7.79
N ALA A 180 1.06 -7.54 7.31
CA ALA A 180 0.51 -8.85 6.96
C ALA A 180 1.14 -9.40 5.68
N ASN A 181 1.44 -8.55 4.70
CA ASN A 181 2.09 -9.00 3.48
C ASN A 181 3.44 -9.70 3.77
N MET A 182 4.20 -9.23 4.76
CA MET A 182 5.43 -9.91 5.16
C MET A 182 5.18 -11.33 5.69
N ILE A 183 4.08 -11.55 6.42
CA ILE A 183 3.64 -12.87 6.89
C ILE A 183 3.17 -13.72 5.72
N LEU A 184 2.34 -13.15 4.84
CA LEU A 184 1.76 -13.85 3.69
C LEU A 184 2.84 -14.33 2.71
N TYR A 185 3.85 -13.50 2.44
CA TYR A 185 5.00 -13.85 1.59
C TYR A 185 6.10 -14.64 2.33
N GLY A 186 6.10 -14.63 3.67
CA GLY A 186 7.14 -15.29 4.45
C GLY A 186 8.51 -14.61 4.40
N THR A 187 8.53 -13.26 4.32
CA THR A 187 9.76 -12.47 4.10
C THR A 187 10.41 -11.95 5.38
N GLY A 188 9.78 -12.14 6.54
CA GLY A 188 10.34 -11.76 7.84
C GLY A 188 9.31 -11.35 8.87
N GLU A 189 9.77 -11.15 10.09
CA GLU A 189 8.95 -10.70 11.21
C GLU A 189 8.56 -9.23 11.06
N PRO A 190 7.27 -8.88 10.93
CA PRO A 190 6.84 -7.54 10.55
C PRO A 190 7.22 -6.46 11.58
N ILE A 191 7.19 -6.77 12.87
CA ILE A 191 7.51 -5.78 13.92
C ILE A 191 9.01 -5.43 13.89
N GLU A 192 9.87 -6.41 13.73
CA GLU A 192 11.32 -6.19 13.63
C GLU A 192 11.68 -5.48 12.32
N ALA A 193 10.97 -5.80 11.23
CA ALA A 193 11.11 -5.09 9.96
C ALA A 193 10.69 -3.61 10.09
N LEU A 194 9.53 -3.33 10.71
CA LEU A 194 9.04 -1.97 10.94
C LEU A 194 10.04 -1.11 11.72
N LYS A 195 10.64 -1.66 12.77
CA LYS A 195 11.69 -0.95 13.54
C LYS A 195 12.88 -0.55 12.67
N LYS A 196 13.29 -1.43 11.74
CA LYS A 196 14.42 -1.18 10.84
C LYS A 196 14.10 -0.13 9.79
N VAL A 197 12.95 -0.24 9.12
CA VAL A 197 12.58 0.64 8.01
C VAL A 197 11.82 1.91 8.44
N GLY A 198 11.50 2.07 9.73
CA GLY A 198 10.55 3.04 10.26
C GLY A 198 10.78 4.49 9.83
N HIS A 199 12.04 4.90 9.64
CA HIS A 199 12.37 6.27 9.19
C HIS A 199 11.96 6.55 7.72
N HIS A 200 11.67 5.51 6.93
CA HIS A 200 11.13 5.64 5.57
C HIS A 200 9.61 5.51 5.52
N VAL A 201 8.95 4.99 6.56
CA VAL A 201 7.50 4.76 6.58
C VAL A 201 6.73 6.08 6.60
N ARG A 202 5.80 6.26 5.66
CA ARG A 202 4.93 7.45 5.56
C ARG A 202 3.45 7.11 5.40
N SER A 203 3.14 5.89 5.00
CA SER A 203 1.79 5.34 5.03
C SER A 203 1.83 3.88 5.49
N VAL A 204 0.71 3.37 5.93
CA VAL A 204 0.61 2.01 6.45
C VAL A 204 -0.69 1.35 6.04
N HIS A 205 -0.65 0.02 5.98
CA HIS A 205 -1.83 -0.81 6.02
C HIS A 205 -2.02 -1.43 7.40
N CYS A 206 -3.27 -1.51 7.82
CA CYS A 206 -3.74 -2.32 8.92
C CYS A 206 -4.42 -3.54 8.32
N LYS A 207 -3.66 -4.58 8.13
CA LYS A 207 -4.02 -5.87 7.57
C LYS A 207 -3.50 -6.97 8.49
N ASP A 208 -4.14 -8.12 8.53
CA ASP A 208 -3.71 -9.22 9.38
C ASP A 208 -3.71 -10.54 8.64
N GLY A 209 -2.82 -11.42 9.01
CA GLY A 209 -2.62 -12.70 8.36
C GLY A 209 -1.96 -13.72 9.28
N THR A 210 -2.07 -14.98 8.91
CA THR A 210 -1.38 -16.08 9.58
C THR A 210 -0.30 -16.67 8.68
N TRP A 211 0.77 -17.14 9.31
CA TRP A 211 1.86 -17.81 8.59
C TRP A 211 1.38 -19.06 7.87
N SER A 212 1.99 -19.35 6.73
CA SER A 212 1.88 -20.68 6.14
C SER A 212 2.74 -21.70 6.89
N ASP A 213 2.50 -22.99 6.64
CA ASP A 213 3.36 -24.06 7.16
C ASP A 213 4.77 -24.05 6.51
N GLN A 214 4.92 -23.37 5.38
CA GLN A 214 6.16 -23.23 4.62
C GLN A 214 6.35 -21.78 4.17
N PRO A 215 6.71 -20.85 5.11
CA PRO A 215 6.89 -19.44 4.79
C PRO A 215 7.94 -19.23 3.70
N GLY A 216 7.63 -18.38 2.72
CA GLY A 216 8.47 -18.14 1.55
C GLY A 216 8.25 -19.10 0.37
N GLU A 217 7.60 -20.26 0.59
CA GLU A 217 7.28 -21.23 -0.45
C GLU A 217 5.78 -21.23 -0.79
N THR A 218 4.93 -21.11 0.24
CA THR A 218 3.47 -21.07 0.11
C THR A 218 2.90 -19.86 0.81
N TRP A 219 1.74 -19.41 0.33
CA TRP A 219 1.02 -18.28 0.91
C TRP A 219 0.61 -18.52 2.35
N GLY A 220 0.77 -17.52 3.21
CA GLY A 220 -0.01 -17.37 4.42
C GLY A 220 -1.49 -17.15 4.12
N ALA A 221 -2.29 -16.97 5.15
CA ALA A 221 -3.72 -16.71 4.98
C ALA A 221 -4.09 -15.34 5.57
N GLU A 222 -4.72 -14.49 4.76
CA GLU A 222 -5.30 -13.24 5.24
C GLU A 222 -6.52 -13.52 6.11
N VAL A 223 -6.61 -12.86 7.25
CA VAL A 223 -7.69 -13.02 8.24
C VAL A 223 -8.24 -11.64 8.67
N PRO A 224 -9.44 -11.59 9.29
CA PRO A 224 -9.94 -10.34 9.87
C PRO A 224 -8.96 -9.72 10.87
N LEU A 225 -8.88 -8.39 10.89
CA LEU A 225 -7.94 -7.65 11.73
C LEU A 225 -8.03 -8.05 13.20
N GLY A 226 -6.89 -8.31 13.82
CA GLY A 226 -6.77 -8.79 15.21
C GLY A 226 -6.97 -10.31 15.39
N LYS A 227 -7.04 -11.07 14.29
CA LYS A 227 -7.19 -12.54 14.32
C LYS A 227 -5.97 -13.28 13.76
N GLY A 228 -4.95 -12.56 13.32
CA GLY A 228 -3.72 -13.11 12.77
C GLY A 228 -2.52 -12.97 13.68
N ASP A 229 -1.37 -13.13 13.09
CA ASP A 229 -0.07 -13.21 13.75
C ASP A 229 0.69 -11.88 13.76
N VAL A 230 0.14 -10.79 13.18
CA VAL A 230 0.79 -9.47 13.16
C VAL A 230 0.93 -8.89 14.57
N GLY A 231 -0.06 -9.09 15.44
CA GLY A 231 -0.07 -8.51 16.78
C GLY A 231 -0.33 -7.01 16.76
N MET A 232 -1.57 -6.60 16.39
CA MET A 232 -1.97 -5.20 16.16
C MET A 232 -1.60 -4.22 17.27
N GLU A 233 -1.67 -4.63 18.54
CA GLU A 233 -1.26 -3.75 19.66
C GLU A 233 0.24 -3.43 19.61
N THR A 234 1.08 -4.44 19.40
CA THR A 234 2.53 -4.25 19.25
C THR A 234 2.85 -3.45 18.00
N TYR A 235 2.12 -3.69 16.91
CA TYR A 235 2.25 -2.94 15.66
C TYR A 235 1.99 -1.43 15.87
N LEU A 236 0.86 -1.06 16.45
CA LEU A 236 0.53 0.33 16.71
C LEU A 236 1.48 0.98 17.73
N THR A 237 1.93 0.22 18.75
CA THR A 237 2.94 0.68 19.70
C THR A 237 4.25 1.02 18.99
N THR A 238 4.69 0.15 18.07
CA THR A 238 5.90 0.38 17.28
C THR A 238 5.72 1.58 16.34
N LEU A 239 4.52 1.77 15.74
CA LEU A 239 4.23 2.98 14.95
C LEU A 239 4.40 4.27 15.78
N LYS A 240 3.96 4.26 17.04
CA LYS A 240 4.19 5.39 17.97
C LYS A 240 5.68 5.60 18.23
N GLU A 241 6.43 4.52 18.49
CA GLU A 241 7.87 4.57 18.78
C GLU A 241 8.68 5.14 17.63
N ILE A 242 8.35 4.81 16.38
CA ILE A 242 9.00 5.36 15.18
C ILE A 242 8.51 6.77 14.81
N GLY A 243 7.53 7.32 15.54
CA GLY A 243 7.00 8.66 15.31
C GLY A 243 6.06 8.76 14.11
N TYR A 244 5.38 7.68 13.73
CA TYR A 244 4.39 7.69 12.65
C TYR A 244 3.23 8.63 12.96
N GLN A 245 2.76 9.40 11.96
CA GLN A 245 1.69 10.40 12.11
C GLN A 245 0.58 10.30 11.05
N GLY A 246 0.69 9.36 10.13
CA GLY A 246 -0.28 9.18 9.05
C GLY A 246 -1.56 8.43 9.48
N PRO A 247 -2.48 8.22 8.55
CA PRO A 247 -3.69 7.42 8.77
C PRO A 247 -3.39 5.93 9.03
N LEU A 248 -4.28 5.28 9.77
CA LEU A 248 -4.34 3.82 9.88
C LEU A 248 -5.30 3.31 8.79
N THR A 249 -4.76 2.84 7.68
CA THR A 249 -5.57 2.40 6.55
C THR A 249 -5.86 0.91 6.63
N ILE A 250 -7.10 0.54 6.87
CA ILE A 250 -7.54 -0.87 6.86
C ILE A 250 -7.51 -1.35 5.42
N GLU A 251 -6.74 -2.38 5.15
CA GLU A 251 -6.80 -3.16 3.94
C GLU A 251 -7.34 -4.55 4.24
N ARG A 252 -8.36 -4.93 3.50
CA ARG A 252 -9.02 -6.21 3.66
C ARG A 252 -9.54 -6.71 2.31
N GLU A 253 -8.93 -7.76 1.80
CA GLU A 253 -9.26 -8.35 0.51
C GLU A 253 -10.44 -9.33 0.64
N ILE A 254 -11.64 -8.79 0.67
CA ILE A 254 -12.88 -9.57 0.70
C ILE A 254 -13.76 -9.23 -0.50
N PRO A 255 -14.62 -10.18 -0.92
CA PRO A 255 -15.54 -9.94 -2.03
C PRO A 255 -16.34 -8.66 -1.89
N GLN A 256 -16.84 -8.13 -3.00
CA GLN A 256 -17.77 -6.98 -3.03
C GLN A 256 -19.15 -7.38 -2.46
N ASP A 257 -19.14 -7.71 -1.17
CA ASP A 257 -20.30 -8.04 -0.34
C ASP A 257 -20.44 -6.95 0.74
N PRO A 258 -21.36 -5.98 0.58
CA PRO A 258 -21.48 -4.87 1.50
C PRO A 258 -21.84 -5.28 2.94
N GLU A 259 -22.59 -6.35 3.14
CA GLU A 259 -22.91 -6.82 4.49
C GLU A 259 -21.66 -7.35 5.21
N ARG A 260 -20.89 -8.16 4.52
CA ARG A 260 -19.61 -8.66 5.02
C ARG A 260 -18.61 -7.53 5.25
N GLN A 261 -18.51 -6.61 4.30
CA GLN A 261 -17.62 -5.44 4.43
C GLN A 261 -18.01 -4.59 5.66
N ARG A 262 -19.30 -4.26 5.86
CA ARG A 262 -19.75 -3.53 7.07
C ARG A 262 -19.35 -4.25 8.35
N ALA A 263 -19.52 -5.56 8.40
CA ALA A 263 -19.22 -6.34 9.59
C ALA A 263 -17.70 -6.39 9.86
N GLU A 264 -16.88 -6.78 8.89
CA GLU A 264 -15.43 -6.95 9.09
C GLU A 264 -14.70 -5.61 9.23
N ILE A 265 -15.03 -4.61 8.41
CA ILE A 265 -14.44 -3.26 8.52
C ILE A 265 -14.91 -2.55 9.78
N GLY A 266 -16.19 -2.69 10.17
CA GLY A 266 -16.69 -2.15 11.43
C GLY A 266 -15.94 -2.70 12.64
N GLN A 267 -15.72 -4.02 12.71
CA GLN A 267 -14.91 -4.65 13.77
C GLN A 267 -13.46 -4.14 13.76
N ALA A 268 -12.87 -3.96 12.59
CA ALA A 268 -11.51 -3.42 12.46
C ALA A 268 -11.43 -1.97 12.95
N ILE A 269 -12.42 -1.12 12.65
CA ILE A 269 -12.51 0.25 13.16
C ILE A 269 -12.61 0.26 14.69
N ASP A 270 -13.46 -0.58 15.26
CA ASP A 270 -13.64 -0.67 16.73
C ASP A 270 -12.32 -1.06 17.40
N LEU A 271 -11.64 -2.10 16.89
CA LEU A 271 -10.34 -2.53 17.38
C LEU A 271 -9.29 -1.43 17.30
N LEU A 272 -9.12 -0.80 16.13
CA LEU A 272 -8.13 0.27 15.94
C LEU A 272 -8.45 1.50 16.81
N THR A 273 -9.73 1.83 17.00
CA THR A 273 -10.15 2.95 17.85
C THR A 273 -9.80 2.68 19.30
N GLU A 274 -10.06 1.49 19.82
CA GLU A 274 -9.68 1.08 21.17
C GLU A 274 -8.16 1.13 21.36
N LEU A 275 -7.40 0.45 20.48
CA LEU A 275 -5.94 0.39 20.56
C LEU A 275 -5.31 1.78 20.46
N ARG A 276 -5.75 2.59 19.48
CA ARG A 276 -5.26 3.97 19.29
C ARG A 276 -5.49 4.81 20.53
N SER A 277 -6.68 4.76 21.11
CA SER A 277 -7.01 5.52 22.34
C SER A 277 -6.09 5.13 23.49
N ARG A 278 -5.83 3.85 23.69
CA ARG A 278 -4.97 3.33 24.74
C ARG A 278 -3.50 3.66 24.54
N ILE A 279 -3.03 3.60 23.29
CA ILE A 279 -1.62 3.82 22.95
C ILE A 279 -1.27 5.32 22.94
N LEU A 280 -2.16 6.20 22.48
CA LEU A 280 -1.91 7.61 22.36
C LEU A 280 -2.26 8.43 23.62
N SER A 281 -2.97 7.81 24.60
CA SER A 281 -3.13 8.40 25.93
C SER A 281 -1.78 8.40 26.68
#